data_3fcaa8fa5721a9dd66f85447d298f5d0
#
_entry.id   3fcaa8fa5721a9dd66f85447d298f5d0
#
_cell.length_a   1.000
_cell.length_b   1.000
_cell.length_c   1.000
_cell.angle_alpha   90.00
_cell.angle_beta   90.00
_cell.angle_gamma   90.00
#
_symmetry.space_group_name_H-M   'P 1'
#
loop_
_entity.id
_entity.type
_entity.pdbx_description
1 polymer ?
#
loop_
_entity_poly.entity_id
_entity_poly.type
_entity_poly.pdbx_seq_one_letter_code
_entity_poly.pdbx_strand_id
1 'polypeptide(L)'
;SKMTLYRVATNSKIVEALIEAAENGKDVVVLVELRARFDEENNIEWSRRLEEAGCRIIYGLDNLKVHSKLCLITRKIGNAISYITQVGTGNYNEKTAEIYTDYSLMTARSEIGMEASRVFNALCMGQTIKHTEYLLVSPHCLQNHVADLIDREMEKAKAGQPAYIALKVNSLTDKYLIDKLIAASQAGVKIDMIVRGICCLIAGIPKKTENITVRSIVGRYLEHTRIYIFGAGNDAAVYIASADWMTRNTIRRVEVGAPIYDNDIKARILSMFRTMMQDNVKARIQQPDGSYKKQSASSSPLNAQEYFYAQAYAA
;
A
#
# COMPACT_ATOMS: atom_id res chain seq x y z
N SER A 1 -9.09 -7.27 19.87
CA SER A 1 -8.70 -7.12 18.43
C SER A 1 -9.24 -5.82 17.88
N LYS A 2 -8.51 -5.17 16.97
CA LYS A 2 -8.95 -3.93 16.31
C LYS A 2 -8.77 -4.07 14.81
N MET A 3 -9.74 -3.61 14.01
CA MET A 3 -9.70 -3.73 12.55
C MET A 3 -10.37 -2.56 11.82
N THR A 4 -9.82 -2.15 10.68
CA THR A 4 -10.47 -1.19 9.77
C THR A 4 -11.12 -1.93 8.61
N LEU A 5 -12.39 -1.66 8.33
CA LEU A 5 -13.14 -2.23 7.22
C LEU A 5 -13.61 -1.13 6.26
N TYR A 6 -13.33 -1.29 4.97
CA TYR A 6 -13.74 -0.37 3.92
C TYR A 6 -14.77 -0.99 2.99
N ARG A 7 -14.44 -2.09 2.35
CA ARG A 7 -15.32 -2.90 1.50
C ARG A 7 -15.24 -4.33 1.96
N VAL A 8 -16.39 -4.91 2.25
CA VAL A 8 -16.52 -6.25 2.80
C VAL A 8 -17.43 -7.08 1.88
N ALA A 9 -17.11 -8.35 1.68
CA ALA A 9 -18.00 -9.23 0.91
C ALA A 9 -19.30 -9.50 1.67
N THR A 10 -20.37 -9.83 0.94
CA THR A 10 -21.68 -10.11 1.53
C THR A 10 -21.63 -11.31 2.51
N ASN A 11 -20.76 -12.30 2.24
CA ASN A 11 -20.52 -13.45 3.12
C ASN A 11 -19.05 -13.45 3.55
N SER A 12 -18.66 -12.48 4.37
CA SER A 12 -17.26 -12.28 4.77
C SER A 12 -16.87 -13.18 5.93
N LYS A 13 -15.94 -14.09 5.69
CA LYS A 13 -15.32 -14.93 6.73
C LYS A 13 -14.55 -14.12 7.77
N ILE A 14 -14.04 -12.94 7.37
CA ILE A 14 -13.33 -12.04 8.29
C ILE A 14 -14.30 -11.43 9.28
N VAL A 15 -15.48 -10.99 8.82
CA VAL A 15 -16.49 -10.44 9.73
C VAL A 15 -17.06 -11.54 10.64
N GLU A 16 -17.28 -12.73 10.11
CA GLU A 16 -17.68 -13.88 10.93
C GLU A 16 -16.65 -14.20 12.03
N ALA A 17 -15.36 -14.17 11.72
CA ALA A 17 -14.30 -14.39 12.71
C ALA A 17 -14.24 -13.27 13.77
N LEU A 18 -14.58 -12.02 13.42
CA LEU A 18 -14.68 -10.91 14.39
C LEU A 18 -15.88 -11.10 15.32
N ILE A 19 -17.01 -11.56 14.80
CA ILE A 19 -18.21 -11.90 15.57
C ILE A 19 -17.87 -13.03 16.55
N GLU A 20 -17.31 -14.14 16.06
CA GLU A 20 -16.90 -15.27 16.89
C GLU A 20 -15.92 -14.87 17.98
N ALA A 21 -14.96 -13.97 17.67
CA ALA A 21 -14.03 -13.47 18.67
C ALA A 21 -14.75 -12.68 19.78
N ALA A 22 -15.74 -11.86 19.45
CA ALA A 22 -16.52 -11.10 20.44
C ALA A 22 -17.41 -12.03 21.31
N GLU A 23 -18.09 -12.98 20.69
CA GLU A 23 -18.89 -14.01 21.38
C GLU A 23 -18.04 -14.87 22.33
N ASN A 24 -16.77 -15.10 21.99
CA ASN A 24 -15.77 -15.75 22.86
C ASN A 24 -15.13 -14.78 23.90
N GLY A 25 -15.76 -13.65 24.18
CA GLY A 25 -15.37 -12.69 25.25
C GLY A 25 -14.11 -11.89 24.94
N LYS A 26 -13.72 -11.72 23.67
CA LYS A 26 -12.61 -10.83 23.29
C LYS A 26 -13.12 -9.41 23.11
N ASP A 27 -12.30 -8.42 23.51
CA ASP A 27 -12.54 -7.01 23.15
C ASP A 27 -12.28 -6.82 21.66
N VAL A 28 -13.34 -6.53 20.89
CA VAL A 28 -13.28 -6.36 19.44
C VAL A 28 -13.75 -4.95 19.09
N VAL A 29 -12.89 -4.21 18.40
CA VAL A 29 -13.19 -2.86 17.90
C VAL A 29 -13.07 -2.85 16.39
N VAL A 30 -14.13 -2.47 15.71
CA VAL A 30 -14.16 -2.41 14.25
C VAL A 30 -14.49 -1.00 13.79
N LEU A 31 -13.60 -0.43 12.99
CA LEU A 31 -13.88 0.83 12.32
C LEU A 31 -14.43 0.54 10.94
N VAL A 32 -15.68 0.93 10.70
CA VAL A 32 -16.40 0.71 9.43
C VAL A 32 -16.53 2.03 8.69
N GLU A 33 -16.06 2.08 7.44
CA GLU A 33 -16.25 3.22 6.55
C GLU A 33 -17.58 3.10 5.81
N LEU A 34 -18.59 3.83 6.26
CA LEU A 34 -19.92 3.79 5.64
C LEU A 34 -19.98 4.43 4.24
N ARG A 35 -19.05 5.33 3.93
CA ARG A 35 -19.00 6.03 2.63
C ARG A 35 -18.23 5.25 1.56
N ALA A 36 -18.17 3.93 1.68
CA ALA A 36 -17.60 3.06 0.65
C ALA A 36 -18.58 2.95 -0.52
N ARG A 37 -18.29 3.60 -1.65
CA ARG A 37 -19.18 3.63 -2.83
C ARG A 37 -19.60 2.22 -3.24
N PHE A 38 -20.90 2.04 -3.47
CA PHE A 38 -21.57 0.79 -3.90
C PHE A 38 -21.62 -0.33 -2.84
N ASP A 39 -21.17 -0.09 -1.60
CA ASP A 39 -21.17 -1.09 -0.53
C ASP A 39 -21.84 -0.54 0.75
N GLU A 40 -22.53 0.60 0.67
CA GLU A 40 -23.12 1.28 1.82
C GLU A 40 -24.11 0.39 2.59
N GLU A 41 -25.07 -0.22 1.88
CA GLU A 41 -26.09 -1.10 2.49
C GLU A 41 -25.46 -2.32 3.15
N ASN A 42 -24.53 -2.98 2.47
CA ASN A 42 -23.80 -4.13 2.98
C ASN A 42 -22.99 -3.79 4.24
N ASN A 43 -22.35 -2.63 4.25
CA ASN A 43 -21.57 -2.20 5.42
C ASN A 43 -22.47 -1.85 6.62
N ILE A 44 -23.68 -1.33 6.39
CA ILE A 44 -24.66 -1.07 7.46
C ILE A 44 -25.15 -2.40 8.07
N GLU A 45 -25.49 -3.39 7.24
CA GLU A 45 -25.93 -4.68 7.71
C GLU A 45 -24.86 -5.39 8.54
N TRP A 46 -23.61 -5.42 8.07
CA TRP A 46 -22.49 -5.99 8.82
C TRP A 46 -22.21 -5.24 10.12
N SER A 47 -22.34 -3.90 10.13
CA SER A 47 -22.17 -3.13 11.35
C SER A 47 -23.16 -3.52 12.42
N ARG A 48 -24.44 -3.70 12.05
CA ARG A 48 -25.50 -4.15 12.98
C ARG A 48 -25.18 -5.53 13.55
N ARG A 49 -24.80 -6.50 12.70
CA ARG A 49 -24.45 -7.85 13.16
C ARG A 49 -23.25 -7.87 14.11
N LEU A 50 -22.24 -7.05 13.83
CA LEU A 50 -21.07 -6.90 14.70
C LEU A 50 -21.47 -6.29 16.06
N GLU A 51 -22.34 -5.27 16.09
CA GLU A 51 -22.84 -4.67 17.33
C GLU A 51 -23.66 -5.67 18.15
N GLU A 52 -24.55 -6.42 17.52
CA GLU A 52 -25.35 -7.48 18.16
C GLU A 52 -24.47 -8.56 18.79
N ALA A 53 -23.30 -8.86 18.21
CA ALA A 53 -22.32 -9.80 18.76
C ALA A 53 -21.44 -9.20 19.87
N GLY A 54 -21.61 -7.90 20.21
CA GLY A 54 -20.85 -7.23 21.26
C GLY A 54 -19.55 -6.55 20.79
N CYS A 55 -19.33 -6.40 19.48
CA CYS A 55 -18.25 -5.61 18.96
C CYS A 55 -18.52 -4.11 19.17
N ARG A 56 -17.47 -3.35 19.47
CA ARG A 56 -17.55 -1.89 19.48
C ARG A 56 -17.31 -1.36 18.07
N ILE A 57 -18.31 -0.71 17.49
CA ILE A 57 -18.23 -0.13 16.14
C ILE A 57 -17.90 1.35 16.22
N ILE A 58 -17.04 1.79 15.28
CA ILE A 58 -16.70 3.20 15.03
C ILE A 58 -17.03 3.50 13.57
N TYR A 59 -17.91 4.46 13.38
CA TYR A 59 -18.41 4.85 12.07
C TYR A 59 -17.56 5.98 11.47
N GLY A 60 -16.39 5.58 10.93
CA GLY A 60 -15.52 6.50 10.18
C GLY A 60 -15.04 7.73 10.96
N LEU A 61 -14.68 8.75 10.21
CA LEU A 61 -14.31 10.10 10.70
C LEU A 61 -15.11 11.14 9.91
N ASP A 62 -15.51 12.24 10.55
CA ASP A 62 -16.42 13.25 9.94
C ASP A 62 -15.92 13.78 8.60
N ASN A 63 -14.65 14.13 8.48
CA ASN A 63 -14.09 14.80 7.31
C ASN A 63 -13.05 13.96 6.53
N LEU A 64 -12.77 12.74 6.96
CA LEU A 64 -11.77 11.87 6.36
C LEU A 64 -12.35 10.49 6.10
N LYS A 65 -12.07 9.92 4.93
CA LYS A 65 -12.37 8.52 4.66
C LYS A 65 -11.26 7.63 5.22
N VAL A 66 -11.62 6.58 5.93
CA VAL A 66 -10.69 5.56 6.39
C VAL A 66 -10.56 4.49 5.31
N HIS A 67 -9.41 4.49 4.63
CA HIS A 67 -9.14 3.57 3.53
C HIS A 67 -8.00 2.59 3.85
N SER A 68 -7.41 2.68 5.03
CA SER A 68 -6.38 1.74 5.51
C SER A 68 -6.91 0.31 5.59
N LYS A 69 -6.02 -0.67 5.44
CA LYS A 69 -6.27 -2.09 5.69
C LYS A 69 -5.34 -2.50 6.81
N LEU A 70 -5.83 -2.36 8.03
CA LEU A 70 -5.07 -2.55 9.25
C LEU A 70 -5.87 -3.44 10.21
N CYS A 71 -5.23 -4.52 10.67
CA CYS A 71 -5.71 -5.35 11.75
C CYS A 71 -4.65 -5.44 12.84
N LEU A 72 -5.07 -5.31 14.09
CA LEU A 72 -4.21 -5.42 15.26
C LEU A 72 -4.82 -6.41 16.26
N ILE A 73 -4.09 -7.45 16.56
CA ILE A 73 -4.40 -8.37 17.65
C ILE A 73 -3.41 -8.10 18.78
N THR A 74 -3.94 -7.67 19.93
CA THR A 74 -3.16 -7.48 21.15
C THR A 74 -3.43 -8.65 22.08
N ARG A 75 -2.37 -9.29 22.58
CA ARG A 75 -2.47 -10.39 23.54
C ARG A 75 -1.69 -10.02 24.80
N LYS A 76 -2.27 -10.36 25.95
CA LYS A 76 -1.58 -10.30 27.24
C LYS A 76 -1.12 -11.72 27.60
N ILE A 77 0.17 -11.89 27.81
CA ILE A 77 0.79 -13.16 28.19
C ILE A 77 1.57 -12.88 29.51
N GLY A 78 0.99 -13.28 30.65
CA GLY A 78 1.48 -12.86 31.95
C GLY A 78 1.42 -11.32 32.10
N ASN A 79 2.56 -10.69 32.35
CA ASN A 79 2.69 -9.24 32.44
C ASN A 79 3.13 -8.58 31.10
N ALA A 80 3.41 -9.36 30.07
CA ALA A 80 3.85 -8.86 28.78
C ALA A 80 2.68 -8.66 27.82
N ILE A 81 2.78 -7.61 27.00
CA ILE A 81 1.85 -7.36 25.88
C ILE A 81 2.57 -7.75 24.60
N SER A 82 1.92 -8.57 23.78
CA SER A 82 2.39 -8.92 22.45
C SER A 82 1.39 -8.49 21.39
N TYR A 83 1.89 -8.22 20.19
CA TYR A 83 1.12 -7.74 19.06
C TYR A 83 1.25 -8.68 17.87
N ILE A 84 0.18 -8.83 17.11
CA ILE A 84 0.19 -9.31 15.73
C ILE A 84 -0.49 -8.21 14.92
N THR A 85 0.26 -7.62 14.01
CA THR A 85 -0.23 -6.53 13.15
C THR A 85 -0.28 -7.02 11.71
N GLN A 86 -1.41 -6.83 11.06
CA GLN A 86 -1.55 -7.07 9.63
C GLN A 86 -1.78 -5.74 8.93
N VAL A 87 -1.02 -5.48 7.86
CA VAL A 87 -1.16 -4.33 6.96
C VAL A 87 -1.33 -4.83 5.54
N GLY A 88 -2.41 -4.41 4.88
CA GLY A 88 -2.72 -4.83 3.52
C GLY A 88 -2.71 -3.68 2.50
N THR A 89 -2.43 -3.99 1.25
CA THR A 89 -2.63 -3.08 0.13
C THR A 89 -4.07 -3.12 -0.39
N GLY A 90 -4.74 -4.28 -0.25
CA GLY A 90 -6.10 -4.56 -0.72
C GLY A 90 -7.15 -4.68 0.38
N ASN A 91 -8.40 -4.58 0.00
CA ASN A 91 -9.54 -4.69 0.92
C ASN A 91 -9.68 -6.11 1.49
N TYR A 92 -10.30 -6.20 2.67
CA TYR A 92 -10.76 -7.47 3.24
C TYR A 92 -12.06 -7.93 2.54
N ASN A 93 -11.91 -8.35 1.30
CA ASN A 93 -13.03 -8.72 0.45
C ASN A 93 -12.65 -9.92 -0.42
N GLU A 94 -13.24 -11.06 -0.18
CA GLU A 94 -12.92 -12.32 -0.79
C GLU A 94 -13.10 -12.29 -2.31
N LYS A 95 -14.17 -11.63 -2.81
CA LYS A 95 -14.46 -11.51 -4.24
C LYS A 95 -13.41 -10.68 -4.98
N THR A 96 -12.97 -9.56 -4.38
CA THR A 96 -11.92 -8.75 -5.01
C THR A 96 -10.56 -9.43 -4.93
N ALA A 97 -10.30 -10.25 -3.91
CA ALA A 97 -9.06 -11.01 -3.77
C ALA A 97 -8.84 -12.02 -4.91
N GLU A 98 -9.90 -12.50 -5.54
CA GLU A 98 -9.81 -13.43 -6.68
C GLU A 98 -9.29 -12.76 -7.97
N ILE A 99 -9.47 -11.44 -8.11
CA ILE A 99 -9.21 -10.70 -9.35
C ILE A 99 -8.21 -9.55 -9.19
N TYR A 100 -7.75 -9.25 -7.96
CA TYR A 100 -6.77 -8.20 -7.67
C TYR A 100 -5.44 -8.81 -7.27
N THR A 101 -4.34 -8.15 -7.64
CA THR A 101 -3.04 -8.44 -7.06
C THR A 101 -2.85 -7.55 -5.84
N ASP A 102 -2.70 -8.14 -4.66
CA ASP A 102 -2.48 -7.40 -3.42
C ASP A 102 -1.44 -8.09 -2.53
N TYR A 103 -0.89 -7.34 -1.59
CA TYR A 103 -0.01 -7.85 -0.55
C TYR A 103 -0.64 -7.69 0.82
N SER A 104 -0.35 -8.63 1.70
CA SER A 104 -0.73 -8.62 3.10
C SER A 104 0.47 -9.02 3.94
N LEU A 105 0.98 -8.07 4.72
CA LEU A 105 2.06 -8.29 5.68
C LEU A 105 1.47 -8.61 7.04
N MET A 106 1.89 -9.71 7.64
CA MET A 106 1.67 -10.01 9.06
C MET A 106 2.99 -9.94 9.80
N THR A 107 3.03 -9.21 10.92
CA THR A 107 4.25 -9.06 11.72
C THR A 107 3.94 -9.06 13.21
N ALA A 108 4.85 -9.63 14.00
CA ALA A 108 4.82 -9.60 15.46
C ALA A 108 5.79 -8.55 16.06
N ARG A 109 6.37 -7.67 15.23
CA ARG A 109 7.27 -6.62 15.73
C ARG A 109 6.52 -5.66 16.65
N SER A 110 7.05 -5.52 17.85
CA SER A 110 6.41 -4.72 18.90
C SER A 110 6.25 -3.25 18.51
N GLU A 111 7.26 -2.69 17.83
CA GLU A 111 7.29 -1.29 17.40
C GLU A 111 6.13 -0.99 16.43
N ILE A 112 5.91 -1.88 15.47
CA ILE A 112 4.79 -1.77 14.53
C ILE A 112 3.45 -1.92 15.25
N GLY A 113 3.36 -2.88 16.18
CA GLY A 113 2.15 -3.12 16.96
C GLY A 113 1.79 -1.94 17.88
N MET A 114 2.78 -1.34 18.54
CA MET A 114 2.57 -0.14 19.36
C MET A 114 2.08 1.05 18.53
N GLU A 115 2.69 1.29 17.35
CA GLU A 115 2.21 2.37 16.47
C GLU A 115 0.81 2.09 15.92
N ALA A 116 0.52 0.86 15.49
CA ALA A 116 -0.81 0.46 15.07
C ALA A 116 -1.85 0.68 16.20
N SER A 117 -1.48 0.38 17.44
CA SER A 117 -2.33 0.65 18.61
C SER A 117 -2.59 2.15 18.79
N ARG A 118 -1.57 2.99 18.62
CA ARG A 118 -1.72 4.46 18.68
C ARG A 118 -2.62 4.97 17.56
N VAL A 119 -2.48 4.44 16.34
CA VAL A 119 -3.37 4.76 15.20
C VAL A 119 -4.82 4.43 15.55
N PHE A 120 -5.12 3.22 16.03
CA PHE A 120 -6.47 2.85 16.43
C PHE A 120 -7.00 3.70 17.58
N ASN A 121 -6.18 4.02 18.58
CA ASN A 121 -6.62 4.85 19.71
C ASN A 121 -7.00 6.27 19.23
N ALA A 122 -6.23 6.86 18.31
CA ALA A 122 -6.57 8.15 17.72
C ALA A 122 -7.89 8.07 16.94
N LEU A 123 -8.05 7.04 16.07
CA LEU A 123 -9.27 6.83 15.29
C LEU A 123 -10.50 6.62 16.20
N CYS A 124 -10.34 5.88 17.30
CA CYS A 124 -11.42 5.70 18.29
C CYS A 124 -11.86 7.00 18.97
N MET A 125 -11.01 8.02 19.01
CA MET A 125 -11.30 9.35 19.53
C MET A 125 -11.75 10.35 18.44
N GLY A 126 -12.01 9.89 17.21
CA GLY A 126 -12.34 10.75 16.09
C GLY A 126 -11.17 11.59 15.57
N GLN A 127 -9.94 11.19 15.85
CA GLN A 127 -8.72 11.92 15.56
C GLN A 127 -7.79 11.12 14.63
N THR A 128 -6.77 11.79 14.13
CA THR A 128 -5.69 11.16 13.35
C THR A 128 -4.35 11.36 14.06
N ILE A 129 -3.46 10.36 13.91
CA ILE A 129 -2.12 10.44 14.48
C ILE A 129 -1.29 11.48 13.74
N LYS A 130 -0.53 12.29 14.47
CA LYS A 130 0.27 13.38 13.89
C LYS A 130 1.74 13.03 13.69
N HIS A 131 2.21 11.95 14.30
CA HIS A 131 3.60 11.49 14.19
C HIS A 131 3.68 9.98 14.30
N THR A 132 4.43 9.37 13.38
CA THR A 132 4.81 7.95 13.38
C THR A 132 6.30 7.85 13.05
N GLU A 133 6.95 6.82 13.55
CA GLU A 133 8.36 6.52 13.30
C GLU A 133 8.53 5.39 12.27
N TYR A 134 7.65 4.40 12.33
CA TYR A 134 7.74 3.18 11.53
C TYR A 134 6.69 3.11 10.43
N LEU A 135 5.42 3.36 10.77
CA LEU A 135 4.32 3.31 9.82
C LEU A 135 4.21 4.59 9.01
N LEU A 136 3.89 4.45 7.73
CA LEU A 136 3.48 5.57 6.89
C LEU A 136 1.98 5.79 7.08
N VAL A 137 1.58 6.85 7.78
CA VAL A 137 0.17 7.13 8.08
C VAL A 137 -0.23 8.50 7.52
N SER A 138 -1.25 8.54 6.66
CA SER A 138 -1.87 9.80 6.23
C SER A 138 -3.05 10.15 7.15
N PRO A 139 -3.39 11.45 7.23
CA PRO A 139 -2.97 12.58 6.39
C PRO A 139 -1.67 13.29 6.82
N HIS A 140 -1.05 12.97 7.97
CA HIS A 140 0.00 13.83 8.52
C HIS A 140 1.43 13.32 8.29
N CYS A 141 1.64 12.00 8.26
CA CYS A 141 2.99 11.45 8.28
C CYS A 141 3.44 10.90 6.92
N LEU A 142 2.56 10.23 6.15
CA LEU A 142 2.93 9.50 4.95
C LEU A 142 3.66 10.36 3.91
N GLN A 143 3.09 11.51 3.55
CA GLN A 143 3.65 12.37 2.50
C GLN A 143 5.04 12.89 2.88
N ASN A 144 5.22 13.32 4.13
CA ASN A 144 6.49 13.84 4.62
C ASN A 144 7.56 12.74 4.69
N HIS A 145 7.24 11.57 5.25
CA HIS A 145 8.18 10.44 5.29
C HIS A 145 8.64 10.02 3.89
N VAL A 146 7.70 9.94 2.94
CA VAL A 146 8.03 9.62 1.55
C VAL A 146 8.93 10.69 0.93
N ALA A 147 8.64 11.98 1.18
CA ALA A 147 9.48 13.08 0.70
C ALA A 147 10.90 13.01 1.29
N ASP A 148 11.03 12.72 2.58
CA ASP A 148 12.33 12.55 3.24
C ASP A 148 13.13 11.36 2.66
N LEU A 149 12.45 10.27 2.31
CA LEU A 149 13.08 9.11 1.67
C LEU A 149 13.55 9.45 0.24
N ILE A 150 12.79 10.24 -0.51
CA ILE A 150 13.23 10.77 -1.82
C ILE A 150 14.46 11.65 -1.66
N ASP A 151 14.44 12.57 -0.68
CA ASP A 151 15.56 13.48 -0.41
C ASP A 151 16.84 12.72 -0.05
N ARG A 152 16.76 11.64 0.72
CA ARG A 152 17.90 10.76 1.01
C ARG A 152 18.52 10.17 -0.26
N GLU A 153 17.72 9.72 -1.20
CA GLU A 153 18.22 9.20 -2.47
C GLU A 153 18.83 10.34 -3.33
N MET A 154 18.28 11.54 -3.28
CA MET A 154 18.88 12.72 -3.94
C MET A 154 20.26 13.04 -3.37
N GLU A 155 20.43 13.03 -2.05
CA GLU A 155 21.74 13.28 -1.41
C GLU A 155 22.76 12.19 -1.77
N LYS A 156 22.36 10.92 -1.84
CA LYS A 156 23.24 9.86 -2.35
C LYS A 156 23.70 10.13 -3.80
N ALA A 157 22.76 10.48 -4.68
CA ALA A 157 23.09 10.77 -6.08
C ALA A 157 24.06 11.96 -6.19
N LYS A 158 23.83 13.06 -5.45
CA LYS A 158 24.74 14.21 -5.40
C LYS A 158 26.13 13.85 -4.87
N ALA A 159 26.22 12.89 -3.97
CA ALA A 159 27.48 12.37 -3.44
C ALA A 159 28.14 11.31 -4.37
N GLY A 160 27.61 11.08 -5.57
CA GLY A 160 28.13 10.10 -6.52
C GLY A 160 27.89 8.65 -6.08
N GLN A 161 26.99 8.42 -5.13
CA GLN A 161 26.62 7.08 -4.66
C GLN A 161 25.44 6.51 -5.47
N PRO A 162 25.30 5.18 -5.57
CA PRO A 162 24.14 4.56 -6.20
C PRO A 162 22.85 5.01 -5.52
N ALA A 163 21.94 5.60 -6.30
CA ALA A 163 20.65 6.06 -5.84
C ALA A 163 19.53 5.50 -6.72
N TYR A 164 18.48 5.00 -6.10
CA TYR A 164 17.40 4.33 -6.81
C TYR A 164 16.06 4.52 -6.08
N ILE A 165 15.02 4.80 -6.86
CA ILE A 165 13.64 4.81 -6.39
C ILE A 165 12.81 3.89 -7.29
N ALA A 166 11.98 3.05 -6.67
CA ALA A 166 10.97 2.31 -7.41
C ALA A 166 9.59 2.49 -6.77
N LEU A 167 8.59 2.67 -7.61
CA LEU A 167 7.23 2.96 -7.19
C LEU A 167 6.23 2.12 -7.98
N LYS A 168 5.37 1.38 -7.29
CA LYS A 168 4.16 0.82 -7.88
C LYS A 168 2.96 1.41 -7.19
N VAL A 169 2.10 2.06 -7.95
CA VAL A 169 0.84 2.67 -7.49
C VAL A 169 -0.24 2.53 -8.55
N ASN A 170 -1.50 2.68 -8.16
CA ASN A 170 -2.57 2.72 -9.16
C ASN A 170 -2.60 4.05 -9.89
N SER A 171 -2.36 5.16 -9.17
CA SER A 171 -2.36 6.51 -9.76
C SER A 171 -1.35 7.41 -9.06
N LEU A 172 -0.78 8.34 -9.84
CA LEU A 172 0.18 9.35 -9.41
C LEU A 172 -0.34 10.73 -9.81
N THR A 173 -0.85 11.51 -8.87
CA THR A 173 -1.43 12.85 -9.10
C THR A 173 -1.08 13.85 -7.99
N ASP A 174 -0.32 13.44 -6.96
CA ASP A 174 0.13 14.33 -5.90
C ASP A 174 1.24 15.24 -6.43
N LYS A 175 0.91 16.51 -6.59
CA LYS A 175 1.85 17.48 -7.19
C LYS A 175 3.15 17.59 -6.41
N TYR A 176 3.08 17.63 -5.08
CA TYR A 176 4.27 17.75 -4.24
C TYR A 176 5.23 16.57 -4.43
N LEU A 177 4.70 15.34 -4.42
CA LEU A 177 5.51 14.15 -4.65
C LEU A 177 6.01 14.04 -6.10
N ILE A 178 5.24 14.50 -7.08
CA ILE A 178 5.67 14.59 -8.47
C ILE A 178 6.85 15.56 -8.61
N ASP A 179 6.78 16.74 -8.01
CA ASP A 179 7.87 17.73 -8.03
C ASP A 179 9.14 17.16 -7.38
N LYS A 180 8.99 16.40 -6.28
CA LYS A 180 10.11 15.67 -5.63
C LYS A 180 10.74 14.62 -6.55
N LEU A 181 9.94 13.84 -7.27
CA LEU A 181 10.46 12.85 -8.24
C LEU A 181 11.18 13.50 -9.40
N ILE A 182 10.69 14.63 -9.90
CA ILE A 182 11.36 15.41 -10.96
C ILE A 182 12.72 15.92 -10.45
N ALA A 183 12.77 16.51 -9.24
CA ALA A 183 14.00 16.96 -8.62
C ALA A 183 15.00 15.81 -8.39
N ALA A 184 14.52 14.64 -7.97
CA ALA A 184 15.33 13.44 -7.82
C ALA A 184 15.93 12.97 -9.16
N SER A 185 15.13 12.95 -10.24
CA SER A 185 15.63 12.65 -11.58
C SER A 185 16.71 13.63 -12.03
N GLN A 186 16.51 14.94 -11.79
CA GLN A 186 17.49 15.96 -12.11
C GLN A 186 18.78 15.83 -11.29
N ALA A 187 18.71 15.30 -10.08
CA ALA A 187 19.85 14.99 -9.24
C ALA A 187 20.59 13.69 -9.65
N GLY A 188 20.08 12.96 -10.64
CA GLY A 188 20.69 11.73 -11.15
C GLY A 188 20.14 10.43 -10.53
N VAL A 189 19.07 10.49 -9.73
CA VAL A 189 18.43 9.30 -9.18
C VAL A 189 17.71 8.53 -10.29
N LYS A 190 18.00 7.25 -10.43
CA LYS A 190 17.25 6.36 -11.33
C LYS A 190 15.90 6.02 -10.68
N ILE A 191 14.82 6.20 -11.45
CA ILE A 191 13.44 6.01 -10.97
C ILE A 191 12.67 5.11 -11.91
N ASP A 192 12.19 3.98 -11.40
CA ASP A 192 11.35 3.03 -12.14
C ASP A 192 9.95 2.99 -11.54
N MET A 193 8.92 3.22 -12.36
CA MET A 193 7.55 3.28 -11.88
C MET A 193 6.61 2.35 -12.65
N ILE A 194 5.67 1.74 -11.92
CA ILE A 194 4.53 1.00 -12.48
C ILE A 194 3.27 1.74 -12.04
N VAL A 195 2.60 2.38 -13.00
CA VAL A 195 1.37 3.16 -12.79
C VAL A 195 0.33 2.71 -13.81
N ARG A 196 -0.72 2.03 -13.34
CA ARG A 196 -1.74 1.48 -14.25
C ARG A 196 -2.88 2.44 -14.61
N GLY A 197 -3.08 3.47 -13.82
CA GLY A 197 -4.15 4.46 -13.98
C GLY A 197 -3.58 5.84 -14.34
N ILE A 198 -4.13 6.88 -13.70
CA ILE A 198 -3.75 8.26 -13.96
C ILE A 198 -2.30 8.50 -13.54
N CYS A 199 -1.47 9.00 -14.46
CA CYS A 199 -0.11 9.44 -14.20
C CYS A 199 0.06 10.88 -14.68
N CYS A 200 0.15 11.83 -13.76
CA CYS A 200 0.35 13.26 -14.06
C CYS A 200 1.83 13.64 -14.20
N LEU A 201 2.74 12.65 -14.24
CA LEU A 201 4.14 12.83 -14.56
C LEU A 201 4.41 12.28 -15.95
N ILE A 202 5.18 12.99 -16.76
CA ILE A 202 5.68 12.50 -18.06
C ILE A 202 7.14 12.13 -17.92
N ALA A 203 7.46 10.87 -18.20
CA ALA A 203 8.79 10.31 -18.11
C ALA A 203 9.64 10.60 -19.37
N GLY A 204 10.95 10.53 -19.22
CA GLY A 204 11.89 10.59 -20.36
C GLY A 204 12.08 11.98 -20.97
N ILE A 205 11.62 13.05 -20.33
CA ILE A 205 11.85 14.43 -20.80
C ILE A 205 13.31 14.83 -20.47
N PRO A 206 14.13 15.20 -21.50
CA PRO A 206 15.52 15.62 -21.27
C PRO A 206 15.66 16.72 -20.21
N LYS A 207 16.65 16.60 -19.35
CA LYS A 207 16.98 17.51 -18.25
C LYS A 207 15.88 17.67 -17.17
N LYS A 208 14.81 16.88 -17.23
CA LYS A 208 13.72 16.91 -16.24
C LYS A 208 13.45 15.51 -15.68
N THR A 209 12.97 14.61 -16.51
CA THR A 209 12.54 13.27 -16.11
C THR A 209 13.26 12.18 -16.91
N GLU A 210 14.45 12.49 -17.41
CA GLU A 210 15.24 11.58 -18.24
C GLU A 210 15.65 10.29 -17.53
N ASN A 211 15.76 10.31 -16.20
CA ASN A 211 16.08 9.16 -15.37
C ASN A 211 14.82 8.44 -14.84
N ILE A 212 13.62 8.82 -15.32
CA ILE A 212 12.36 8.21 -14.92
C ILE A 212 11.84 7.31 -16.04
N THR A 213 11.48 6.09 -15.68
CA THR A 213 10.75 5.15 -16.54
C THR A 213 9.38 4.88 -15.94
N VAL A 214 8.31 4.99 -16.72
CA VAL A 214 6.95 4.62 -16.33
C VAL A 214 6.43 3.50 -17.20
N ARG A 215 5.95 2.45 -16.56
CA ARG A 215 5.23 1.34 -17.18
C ARG A 215 3.81 1.24 -16.69
N SER A 216 2.91 0.80 -17.55
CA SER A 216 1.53 0.45 -17.19
C SER A 216 1.29 -1.01 -17.57
N ILE A 217 0.85 -1.80 -16.61
CA ILE A 217 0.49 -3.21 -16.80
C ILE A 217 -1.02 -3.34 -16.61
N VAL A 218 -1.70 -3.80 -17.67
CA VAL A 218 -3.12 -4.14 -17.65
C VAL A 218 -3.26 -5.54 -18.23
N GLY A 219 -3.74 -6.48 -17.44
CA GLY A 219 -3.80 -7.88 -17.78
C GLY A 219 -5.01 -8.59 -17.18
N ARG A 220 -4.85 -9.89 -16.89
CA ARG A 220 -5.87 -10.75 -16.33
C ARG A 220 -6.34 -10.28 -14.95
N TYR A 221 -5.38 -9.86 -14.11
CA TYR A 221 -5.63 -9.36 -12.78
C TYR A 221 -5.50 -7.83 -12.74
N LEU A 222 -6.24 -7.20 -11.82
CA LEU A 222 -6.08 -5.79 -11.54
C LEU A 222 -4.81 -5.59 -10.71
N GLU A 223 -3.83 -4.86 -11.25
CA GLU A 223 -2.60 -4.47 -10.57
C GLU A 223 -2.92 -3.45 -9.46
N HIS A 224 -3.21 -3.93 -8.26
CA HIS A 224 -3.73 -3.11 -7.16
C HIS A 224 -2.72 -2.86 -6.04
N THR A 225 -1.67 -3.66 -5.95
CA THR A 225 -0.57 -3.49 -4.98
C THR A 225 0.03 -2.09 -5.02
N ARG A 226 0.41 -1.55 -3.86
CA ARG A 226 1.28 -0.37 -3.78
C ARG A 226 2.56 -0.76 -3.07
N ILE A 227 3.67 -0.45 -3.73
CA ILE A 227 5.02 -0.74 -3.27
C ILE A 227 5.85 0.52 -3.43
N TYR A 228 6.59 0.91 -2.39
CA TYR A 228 7.54 2.01 -2.43
C TYR A 228 8.93 1.46 -2.07
N ILE A 229 9.93 1.73 -2.88
CA ILE A 229 11.31 1.26 -2.71
C ILE A 229 12.24 2.45 -2.83
N PHE A 230 13.10 2.63 -1.85
CA PHE A 230 14.13 3.67 -1.83
C PHE A 230 15.47 2.99 -1.54
N GLY A 231 16.42 3.12 -2.45
CA GLY A 231 17.69 2.40 -2.43
C GLY A 231 17.64 1.06 -3.16
N ALA A 232 18.74 0.33 -3.11
CA ALA A 232 18.92 -0.94 -3.81
C ALA A 232 19.46 -2.04 -2.89
N GLY A 233 19.22 -3.29 -3.25
CA GLY A 233 19.73 -4.46 -2.50
C GLY A 233 19.14 -4.56 -1.07
N ASN A 234 19.92 -5.08 -0.15
CA ASN A 234 19.48 -5.32 1.22
C ASN A 234 19.25 -4.04 2.03
N ASP A 235 19.91 -2.94 1.64
CA ASP A 235 19.79 -1.63 2.32
C ASP A 235 18.59 -0.82 1.82
N ALA A 236 17.85 -1.33 0.84
CA ALA A 236 16.65 -0.68 0.36
C ALA A 236 15.60 -0.58 1.47
N ALA A 237 15.03 0.61 1.62
CA ALA A 237 13.82 0.81 2.40
C ALA A 237 12.61 0.44 1.53
N VAL A 238 11.91 -0.63 1.90
CA VAL A 238 10.77 -1.17 1.16
C VAL A 238 9.52 -1.06 1.99
N TYR A 239 8.45 -0.52 1.39
CA TYR A 239 7.14 -0.39 2.03
C TYR A 239 6.05 -0.97 1.14
N ILE A 240 5.02 -1.53 1.79
CA ILE A 240 3.71 -1.77 1.17
C ILE A 240 2.71 -0.82 1.78
N ALA A 241 1.73 -0.34 1.00
CA ALA A 241 0.78 0.66 1.49
C ALA A 241 -0.62 0.49 0.87
N SER A 242 -1.61 1.05 1.54
CA SER A 242 -2.96 1.22 0.99
C SER A 242 -3.07 2.47 0.10
N ALA A 243 -2.13 3.39 0.18
CA ALA A 243 -2.15 4.69 -0.46
C ALA A 243 -1.61 4.67 -1.90
N ASP A 244 -2.32 5.31 -2.81
CA ASP A 244 -1.75 5.83 -4.04
C ASP A 244 -1.06 7.18 -3.77
N TRP A 245 -0.21 7.63 -4.67
CA TRP A 245 0.37 8.97 -4.60
C TRP A 245 -0.56 10.02 -5.24
N MET A 246 -1.72 10.15 -4.62
CA MET A 246 -2.75 11.13 -4.98
C MET A 246 -3.02 12.02 -3.77
N THR A 247 -3.25 13.32 -3.98
CA THR A 247 -3.56 14.28 -2.92
C THR A 247 -4.68 13.80 -1.98
N ARG A 248 -5.70 13.13 -2.52
CA ARG A 248 -6.77 12.56 -1.69
C ARG A 248 -6.29 11.45 -0.75
N ASN A 249 -5.28 10.65 -1.14
CA ASN A 249 -4.72 9.58 -0.31
C ASN A 249 -3.71 10.12 0.69
N THR A 250 -2.88 11.07 0.27
CA THR A 250 -1.78 11.58 1.10
C THR A 250 -2.23 12.53 2.19
N ILE A 251 -3.32 13.32 1.97
CA ILE A 251 -3.77 14.35 2.90
C ILE A 251 -5.29 14.41 3.20
N ARG A 252 -6.13 13.59 2.52
CA ARG A 252 -7.59 13.62 2.71
C ARG A 252 -8.20 12.26 3.07
N ARG A 253 -7.37 11.28 3.38
CA ARG A 253 -7.78 9.93 3.81
C ARG A 253 -6.87 9.43 4.91
N VAL A 254 -7.36 8.48 5.67
CA VAL A 254 -6.51 7.65 6.52
C VAL A 254 -6.05 6.46 5.71
N GLU A 255 -4.76 6.43 5.43
CA GLU A 255 -4.07 5.34 4.76
C GLU A 255 -2.93 4.86 5.66
N VAL A 256 -2.53 3.61 5.48
CA VAL A 256 -1.40 3.04 6.23
C VAL A 256 -0.48 2.30 5.28
N GLY A 257 0.83 2.51 5.46
CA GLY A 257 1.89 1.71 4.87
C GLY A 257 2.81 1.17 5.95
N ALA A 258 3.38 0.00 5.72
CA ALA A 258 4.29 -0.66 6.64
C ALA A 258 5.64 -0.95 5.98
N PRO A 259 6.75 -0.75 6.72
CA PRO A 259 8.07 -1.14 6.27
C PRO A 259 8.24 -2.66 6.27
N ILE A 260 9.02 -3.16 5.34
CA ILE A 260 9.41 -4.55 5.26
C ILE A 260 10.82 -4.70 5.83
N TYR A 261 10.91 -5.26 7.03
CA TYR A 261 12.19 -5.46 7.73
C TYR A 261 12.81 -6.83 7.47
N ASP A 262 11.98 -7.85 7.20
CA ASP A 262 12.46 -9.19 6.89
C ASP A 262 13.18 -9.19 5.54
N ASN A 263 14.43 -9.68 5.52
CA ASN A 263 15.26 -9.64 4.33
C ASN A 263 14.79 -10.58 3.22
N ASP A 264 14.20 -11.72 3.56
CA ASP A 264 13.70 -12.67 2.56
C ASP A 264 12.42 -12.13 1.90
N ILE A 265 11.52 -11.56 2.70
CA ILE A 265 10.31 -10.87 2.18
C ILE A 265 10.71 -9.68 1.33
N LYS A 266 11.68 -8.87 1.77
CA LYS A 266 12.22 -7.74 1.02
C LYS A 266 12.79 -8.19 -0.32
N ALA A 267 13.65 -9.19 -0.33
CA ALA A 267 14.24 -9.75 -1.54
C ALA A 267 13.19 -10.27 -2.51
N ARG A 268 12.14 -10.93 -1.99
CA ARG A 268 11.00 -11.39 -2.79
C ARG A 268 10.24 -10.23 -3.44
N ILE A 269 9.91 -9.17 -2.70
CA ILE A 269 9.22 -7.98 -3.23
C ILE A 269 10.08 -7.29 -4.31
N LEU A 270 11.38 -7.12 -4.06
CA LEU A 270 12.32 -6.55 -5.02
C LEU A 270 12.41 -7.38 -6.30
N SER A 271 12.42 -8.71 -6.18
CA SER A 271 12.42 -9.64 -7.32
C SER A 271 11.11 -9.53 -8.12
N MET A 272 9.96 -9.53 -7.42
CA MET A 272 8.65 -9.37 -8.07
C MET A 272 8.53 -8.03 -8.81
N PHE A 273 9.00 -6.94 -8.20
CA PHE A 273 9.00 -5.63 -8.87
C PHE A 273 9.87 -5.65 -10.13
N ARG A 274 11.08 -6.23 -10.08
CA ARG A 274 11.95 -6.38 -11.25
C ARG A 274 11.30 -7.21 -12.35
N THR A 275 10.65 -8.31 -12.02
CA THR A 275 9.91 -9.14 -12.98
C THR A 275 8.81 -8.34 -13.69
N MET A 276 8.04 -7.54 -12.92
CA MET A 276 7.03 -6.64 -13.50
C MET A 276 7.66 -5.58 -14.42
N MET A 277 8.83 -5.04 -14.07
CA MET A 277 9.56 -4.09 -14.93
C MET A 277 10.11 -4.76 -16.20
N GLN A 278 10.25 -6.07 -16.24
CA GLN A 278 10.70 -6.84 -17.40
C GLN A 278 9.54 -7.33 -18.29
N ASP A 279 8.29 -7.14 -17.85
CA ASP A 279 7.12 -7.52 -18.69
C ASP A 279 7.19 -6.82 -20.04
N ASN A 280 7.22 -7.62 -21.11
CA ASN A 280 7.28 -7.17 -22.49
C ASN A 280 6.07 -7.65 -23.32
N VAL A 281 5.11 -8.31 -22.68
CA VAL A 281 3.90 -8.83 -23.31
C VAL A 281 2.70 -7.92 -23.05
N LYS A 282 2.49 -7.51 -21.80
CA LYS A 282 1.34 -6.68 -21.38
C LYS A 282 1.74 -5.24 -21.09
N ALA A 283 2.95 -5.00 -20.61
CA ALA A 283 3.38 -3.66 -20.24
C ALA A 283 3.42 -2.70 -21.44
N ARG A 284 3.04 -1.46 -21.17
CA ARG A 284 3.21 -0.32 -22.07
C ARG A 284 4.12 0.70 -21.39
N ILE A 285 5.05 1.25 -22.13
CA ILE A 285 6.04 2.22 -21.65
C ILE A 285 5.58 3.62 -22.05
N GLN A 286 5.52 4.53 -21.10
CA GLN A 286 5.24 5.94 -21.35
C GLN A 286 6.37 6.57 -22.14
N GLN A 287 6.01 7.37 -23.13
CA GLN A 287 6.93 8.12 -24.00
C GLN A 287 7.03 9.58 -23.55
N PRO A 288 8.08 10.34 -23.97
CA PRO A 288 8.21 11.76 -23.65
C PRO A 288 7.08 12.66 -24.16
N ASP A 289 6.29 12.20 -25.11
CA ASP A 289 5.07 12.87 -25.59
C ASP A 289 3.81 12.54 -24.76
N GLY A 290 3.97 11.73 -23.69
CA GLY A 290 2.87 11.26 -22.83
C GLY A 290 2.12 10.04 -23.39
N SER A 291 2.39 9.60 -24.60
CA SER A 291 1.79 8.38 -25.18
C SER A 291 2.36 7.12 -24.53
N TYR A 292 1.64 6.00 -24.68
CA TYR A 292 2.09 4.70 -24.18
C TYR A 292 2.28 3.73 -25.33
N LYS A 293 3.50 3.20 -25.48
CA LYS A 293 3.85 2.23 -26.52
C LYS A 293 4.10 0.85 -25.94
N LYS A 294 3.63 -0.17 -26.64
CA LYS A 294 4.00 -1.56 -26.35
C LYS A 294 5.48 -1.76 -26.69
N GLN A 295 6.19 -2.49 -25.87
CA GLN A 295 7.56 -2.89 -26.20
C GLN A 295 7.56 -3.84 -27.40
N SER A 296 8.53 -3.71 -28.29
CA SER A 296 8.68 -4.65 -29.41
C SER A 296 8.87 -6.07 -28.89
N ALA A 297 8.29 -7.05 -29.59
CA ALA A 297 8.43 -8.44 -29.22
C ALA A 297 9.92 -8.83 -29.11
N SER A 298 10.32 -9.28 -27.93
CA SER A 298 11.64 -9.84 -27.69
C SER A 298 11.63 -11.33 -27.97
N SER A 299 12.82 -11.92 -28.21
CA SER A 299 12.99 -13.37 -28.33
C SER A 299 12.55 -14.16 -27.09
N SER A 300 12.39 -13.48 -25.96
CA SER A 300 11.95 -14.09 -24.68
C SER A 300 10.72 -13.33 -24.16
N PRO A 301 9.49 -13.75 -24.48
CA PRO A 301 8.28 -13.12 -24.01
C PRO A 301 8.11 -13.37 -22.52
N LEU A 302 7.88 -12.30 -21.75
CA LEU A 302 7.57 -12.34 -20.32
C LEU A 302 6.27 -11.58 -20.04
N ASN A 303 5.23 -12.31 -19.63
CA ASN A 303 4.02 -11.77 -19.03
C ASN A 303 4.12 -11.94 -17.52
N ALA A 304 4.31 -10.87 -16.78
CA ALA A 304 4.56 -10.93 -15.33
C ALA A 304 3.42 -11.61 -14.56
N GLN A 305 2.16 -11.37 -14.92
CA GLN A 305 1.01 -11.98 -14.25
C GLN A 305 0.94 -13.48 -14.45
N GLU A 306 1.14 -13.95 -15.69
CA GLU A 306 1.16 -15.39 -16.00
C GLU A 306 2.38 -16.09 -15.37
N TYR A 307 3.51 -15.39 -15.31
CA TYR A 307 4.70 -15.89 -14.61
C TYR A 307 4.42 -16.11 -13.12
N PHE A 308 3.83 -15.13 -12.42
CA PHE A 308 3.48 -15.27 -10.99
C PHE A 308 2.37 -16.29 -10.77
N TYR A 309 1.41 -16.37 -11.68
CA TYR A 309 0.37 -17.39 -11.63
C TYR A 309 0.98 -18.80 -11.69
N ALA A 310 1.87 -19.04 -12.67
CA ALA A 310 2.56 -20.32 -12.79
C ALA A 310 3.39 -20.68 -11.56
N GLN A 311 4.11 -19.70 -10.99
CA GLN A 311 4.86 -19.91 -9.73
C GLN A 311 3.96 -20.30 -8.56
N ALA A 312 2.78 -19.70 -8.42
CA ALA A 312 1.85 -19.99 -7.34
C ALA A 312 1.27 -21.41 -7.41
N TYR A 313 1.24 -22.02 -8.59
CA TYR A 313 0.78 -23.41 -8.77
C TYR A 313 1.93 -24.44 -8.71
N ALA A 314 3.17 -23.98 -8.80
CA ALA A 314 4.35 -24.85 -8.71
C ALA A 314 4.91 -24.96 -7.27
N ALA A 315 4.42 -24.11 -6.34
CA ALA A 315 4.81 -24.07 -4.94
C ALA A 315 3.85 -24.92 -4.09
#